data_25627ecab4a3d46f18c3860dee0f4b02
#
_entry.id   25627ecab4a3d46f18c3860dee0f4b02
#
_cell.length_a   1.000
_cell.length_b   1.000
_cell.length_c   1.000
_cell.angle_alpha   90.00
_cell.angle_beta   90.00
_cell.angle_gamma   90.00
#
_symmetry.space_group_name_H-M   'P 1'
#
loop_
_entity.id
_entity.type
_entity.pdbx_description
1 polymer ?
#
loop_
_entity_poly.entity_id
_entity_poly.type
_entity_poly.pdbx_seq_one_letter_code
_entity_poly.pdbx_strand_id
1 'polypeptide(L)'
;MAAGDAISVDDTRQRVVIERSGMTVENGVKVVAEQQAANICEPLPPRKAWFCSTLTPDGRTLRKEAGSPDGFMEMLGEASVGWVDYSAVDFDTEAPAAAQMFGFSKALVTTIACEPTVNYQDFDAEMGLRLPSVRVAQFDVKVYPVLMLLTKNFVMTIHPQETDTRFGRLRRYSSTMLKRLPLDVTLPDKLTMLIIRIIDENNDSNFQYLRRIEEHGDELNRDLSNPATPRETLGPKIYAMKHALIAYMDALWETADVINALRFGDADLLTDDQRLLDRVGVLTANVGRQIGLAEHMSEVLASGLEVMQTIYNNQLQVLNNRLSTVTAWLTVLGTAVLVPNTLATIFGSSAFDMGPEDMWWYVGVLVLSTVASTWAAFSWVKRRGLIPKKLD
;
A
#
# COMPACT_ATOMS: atom_id res chain seq x y z
N MET A 1 29.91 24.67 -31.79
CA MET A 1 29.77 25.78 -30.86
C MET A 1 28.45 25.61 -30.15
N ALA A 2 28.51 25.08 -28.93
CA ALA A 2 27.32 24.82 -28.12
C ALA A 2 27.07 26.06 -27.24
N ALA A 3 25.85 26.61 -27.33
CA ALA A 3 25.40 27.66 -26.44
C ALA A 3 24.82 26.98 -25.20
N GLY A 4 25.43 27.21 -24.03
CA GLY A 4 24.96 26.67 -22.74
C GLY A 4 23.78 27.48 -22.24
N ASP A 5 22.79 26.75 -21.72
CA ASP A 5 21.64 27.31 -21.00
C ASP A 5 22.11 27.80 -19.61
N ALA A 6 21.98 29.08 -19.33
CA ALA A 6 22.25 29.65 -18.03
C ALA A 6 20.96 29.62 -17.17
N ILE A 7 21.03 28.90 -16.06
CA ILE A 7 19.97 28.91 -15.03
C ILE A 7 20.36 29.94 -13.98
N SER A 8 19.56 31.00 -13.82
CA SER A 8 19.68 31.96 -12.71
C SER A 8 18.54 31.69 -11.70
N VAL A 9 18.90 31.46 -10.46
CA VAL A 9 17.95 31.29 -9.35
C VAL A 9 17.98 32.58 -8.51
N ASP A 10 16.86 33.29 -8.46
CA ASP A 10 16.66 34.45 -7.59
C ASP A 10 15.90 34.00 -6.33
N ASP A 11 16.48 34.21 -5.16
CA ASP A 11 16.14 33.61 -3.86
C ASP A 11 14.97 34.28 -3.13
N THR A 12 14.23 35.18 -3.77
CA THR A 12 13.13 35.90 -3.10
C THR A 12 11.72 35.56 -3.59
N ARG A 13 11.58 34.79 -4.64
CA ARG A 13 10.27 34.23 -5.07
C ARG A 13 10.54 33.05 -5.98
N GLN A 14 10.21 31.83 -5.60
CA GLN A 14 10.27 30.62 -6.43
C GLN A 14 9.59 30.84 -7.79
N ARG A 15 10.33 31.31 -8.77
CA ARG A 15 9.95 31.37 -10.19
C ARG A 15 11.05 30.71 -11.00
N VAL A 16 10.74 29.60 -11.61
CA VAL A 16 11.57 29.03 -12.66
C VAL A 16 11.15 29.67 -13.97
N VAL A 17 12.01 30.49 -14.57
CA VAL A 17 11.80 31.08 -15.90
C VAL A 17 12.68 30.33 -16.89
N ILE A 18 12.06 29.65 -17.85
CA ILE A 18 12.76 29.02 -18.96
C ILE A 18 12.66 29.95 -20.17
N GLU A 19 13.75 30.64 -20.51
CA GLU A 19 13.85 31.45 -21.72
C GLU A 19 14.26 30.55 -22.91
N ARG A 20 13.37 30.38 -23.85
CA ARG A 20 13.68 29.88 -25.18
C ARG A 20 13.26 30.95 -26.21
N SER A 21 14.26 31.47 -26.90
CA SER A 21 14.17 32.25 -28.14
C SER A 21 12.94 33.17 -28.29
N GLY A 22 12.98 34.34 -27.66
CA GLY A 22 12.29 35.55 -28.19
C GLY A 22 10.77 35.60 -28.15
N MET A 23 10.07 34.69 -27.41
CA MET A 23 8.63 34.80 -27.17
C MET A 23 8.37 34.73 -25.67
N THR A 24 7.88 35.83 -25.10
CA THR A 24 7.42 35.94 -23.73
C THR A 24 6.11 35.13 -23.53
N VAL A 25 6.17 34.01 -22.83
CA VAL A 25 5.01 33.15 -22.50
C VAL A 25 4.26 33.68 -21.26
N GLU A 26 4.35 34.96 -20.96
CA GLU A 26 3.73 35.51 -19.72
C GLU A 26 2.18 35.57 -19.75
N ASN A 27 1.61 35.68 -20.97
CA ASN A 27 0.15 35.81 -21.09
C ASN A 27 -0.60 34.46 -21.11
N GLY A 28 0.04 33.36 -21.55
CA GLY A 28 -0.61 32.04 -21.63
C GLY A 28 -0.76 31.37 -20.26
N VAL A 29 0.25 31.49 -19.39
CA VAL A 29 0.22 30.89 -18.06
C VAL A 29 -0.71 31.66 -17.09
N LYS A 30 -0.80 32.99 -17.22
CA LYS A 30 -1.77 33.78 -16.47
C LYS A 30 -3.22 33.48 -16.82
N VAL A 31 -3.53 33.33 -18.12
CA VAL A 31 -4.90 33.02 -18.57
C VAL A 31 -5.33 31.62 -18.13
N VAL A 32 -4.43 30.63 -18.15
CA VAL A 32 -4.74 29.26 -17.68
C VAL A 32 -4.86 29.23 -16.14
N ALA A 33 -4.03 29.96 -15.40
CA ALA A 33 -4.13 30.06 -13.95
C ALA A 33 -5.37 30.85 -13.49
N GLU A 34 -5.76 31.92 -14.20
CA GLU A 34 -7.00 32.66 -13.94
C GLU A 34 -8.24 31.87 -14.34
N GLN A 35 -8.21 31.10 -15.43
CA GLN A 35 -9.31 30.17 -15.78
C GLN A 35 -9.42 29.00 -14.80
N GLN A 36 -8.31 28.45 -14.28
CA GLN A 36 -8.34 27.45 -13.22
C GLN A 36 -8.79 28.04 -11.88
N ALA A 37 -8.41 29.28 -11.53
CA ALA A 37 -8.88 29.95 -10.33
C ALA A 37 -10.35 30.40 -10.43
N ALA A 38 -10.83 30.76 -11.63
CA ALA A 38 -12.25 31.09 -11.86
C ALA A 38 -13.16 29.85 -11.79
N ASN A 39 -12.65 28.67 -12.16
CA ASN A 39 -13.37 27.39 -11.99
C ASN A 39 -13.40 26.89 -10.53
N ILE A 40 -12.64 27.48 -9.59
CA ILE A 40 -12.65 27.11 -8.16
C ILE A 40 -13.73 27.84 -7.36
N CYS A 41 -14.39 28.85 -7.95
CA CYS A 41 -15.38 29.69 -7.28
C CYS A 41 -16.84 29.47 -7.70
N GLU A 42 -17.16 28.46 -8.51
CA GLU A 42 -18.57 28.05 -8.55
C GLU A 42 -18.88 27.31 -7.24
N PRO A 43 -19.92 27.76 -6.46
CA PRO A 43 -20.36 26.99 -5.32
C PRO A 43 -20.74 25.59 -5.82
N LEU A 44 -20.00 24.59 -5.35
CA LEU A 44 -20.37 23.19 -5.60
C LEU A 44 -21.86 23.05 -5.32
N PRO A 45 -22.64 22.41 -6.23
CA PRO A 45 -24.05 22.21 -6.02
C PRO A 45 -24.25 21.57 -4.64
N PRO A 46 -25.30 21.96 -3.87
CA PRO A 46 -25.51 21.47 -2.52
C PRO A 46 -25.42 19.95 -2.53
N ARG A 47 -24.49 19.41 -1.74
CA ARG A 47 -24.17 17.99 -1.73
C ARG A 47 -25.42 17.19 -1.35
N LYS A 48 -25.84 16.32 -2.22
CA LYS A 48 -26.93 15.37 -1.95
C LYS A 48 -26.32 14.17 -1.19
N ALA A 49 -26.10 14.34 0.11
CA ALA A 49 -25.51 13.32 0.96
C ALA A 49 -26.46 12.14 1.23
N TRP A 50 -27.75 12.36 1.11
CA TRP A 50 -28.80 11.41 1.39
C TRP A 50 -29.41 10.83 0.12
N PHE A 51 -29.65 9.54 0.14
CA PHE A 51 -30.28 8.80 -0.93
C PHE A 51 -31.29 7.82 -0.35
N CYS A 52 -32.46 7.70 -0.98
CA CYS A 52 -33.46 6.68 -0.67
C CYS A 52 -34.00 6.07 -1.95
N SER A 53 -34.12 4.75 -1.96
CA SER A 53 -34.78 3.99 -3.04
C SER A 53 -35.67 2.92 -2.44
N THR A 54 -36.92 2.87 -2.88
CA THR A 54 -37.93 1.95 -2.33
C THR A 54 -38.57 1.15 -3.42
N LEU A 55 -39.04 -0.05 -3.07
CA LEU A 55 -39.94 -0.92 -3.87
C LEU A 55 -41.29 -0.93 -3.20
N THR A 56 -42.28 -0.45 -3.90
CA THR A 56 -43.69 -0.51 -3.42
C THR A 56 -44.28 -1.92 -3.59
N PRO A 57 -45.36 -2.27 -2.87
CA PRO A 57 -46.06 -3.54 -3.07
C PRO A 57 -46.50 -3.77 -4.51
N ASP A 58 -46.81 -2.71 -5.26
CA ASP A 58 -47.19 -2.76 -6.69
C ASP A 58 -46.01 -3.05 -7.65
N GLY A 59 -44.79 -3.24 -7.12
CA GLY A 59 -43.58 -3.47 -7.94
C GLY A 59 -42.97 -2.21 -8.57
N ARG A 60 -43.47 -1.03 -8.20
CA ARG A 60 -42.87 0.25 -8.64
C ARG A 60 -41.69 0.63 -7.75
N THR A 61 -40.68 1.26 -8.33
CA THR A 61 -39.56 1.79 -7.58
C THR A 61 -39.61 3.32 -7.51
N LEU A 62 -39.50 3.86 -6.32
CA LEU A 62 -39.32 5.29 -6.08
C LEU A 62 -37.86 5.56 -5.71
N ARG A 63 -37.34 6.71 -6.13
CA ARG A 63 -35.98 7.11 -5.87
C ARG A 63 -35.92 8.60 -5.56
N LYS A 64 -35.19 8.98 -4.49
CA LYS A 64 -34.98 10.39 -4.10
C LYS A 64 -33.56 10.59 -3.64
N GLU A 65 -32.93 11.67 -4.09
CA GLU A 65 -31.65 12.17 -3.61
C GLU A 65 -31.87 13.56 -3.02
N ALA A 66 -31.38 13.81 -1.81
CA ALA A 66 -31.64 15.05 -1.09
C ALA A 66 -30.45 15.48 -0.22
N GLY A 67 -30.46 16.75 0.22
CA GLY A 67 -29.54 17.26 1.23
C GLY A 67 -29.98 16.91 2.67
N SER A 68 -31.27 16.60 2.87
CA SER A 68 -31.85 16.18 4.15
C SER A 68 -32.71 14.92 3.96
N PRO A 69 -32.94 14.11 5.02
CA PRO A 69 -33.73 12.88 4.93
C PRO A 69 -35.25 13.10 4.93
N ASP A 70 -35.73 14.36 4.81
CA ASP A 70 -37.11 14.70 4.89
C ASP A 70 -37.97 13.94 3.84
N GLY A 71 -39.05 13.33 4.29
CA GLY A 71 -39.99 12.53 3.48
C GLY A 71 -39.46 11.11 3.15
N PHE A 72 -38.26 10.69 3.65
CA PHE A 72 -37.81 9.31 3.42
C PHE A 72 -38.58 8.32 4.28
N MET A 73 -38.93 8.68 5.51
CA MET A 73 -39.76 7.83 6.39
C MET A 73 -41.15 7.57 5.81
N GLU A 74 -41.75 8.55 5.13
CA GLU A 74 -43.02 8.35 4.42
C GLU A 74 -42.86 7.36 3.26
N MET A 75 -41.79 7.54 2.46
CA MET A 75 -41.48 6.62 1.36
C MET A 75 -41.20 5.18 1.84
N LEU A 76 -40.57 5.03 3.00
CA LEU A 76 -40.28 3.72 3.62
C LEU A 76 -41.55 3.10 4.22
N GLY A 77 -42.47 3.91 4.78
CA GLY A 77 -43.75 3.44 5.32
C GLY A 77 -44.67 2.82 4.27
N GLU A 78 -44.59 3.29 3.03
CA GLU A 78 -45.37 2.76 1.88
C GLU A 78 -44.61 1.65 1.13
N ALA A 79 -43.37 1.37 1.49
CA ALA A 79 -42.52 0.45 0.77
C ALA A 79 -42.64 -0.99 1.25
N SER A 80 -42.61 -1.94 0.31
CA SER A 80 -42.36 -3.35 0.62
C SER A 80 -40.95 -3.56 1.13
N VAL A 81 -39.95 -2.91 0.53
CA VAL A 81 -38.55 -2.91 0.98
C VAL A 81 -37.87 -1.61 0.52
N GLY A 82 -36.99 -1.06 1.34
CA GLY A 82 -36.25 0.16 1.04
C GLY A 82 -34.75 0.05 1.27
N TRP A 83 -34.02 0.94 0.63
CA TRP A 83 -32.62 1.18 0.87
C TRP A 83 -32.37 2.67 1.04
N VAL A 84 -31.81 3.03 2.19
CA VAL A 84 -31.35 4.38 2.51
C VAL A 84 -29.83 4.38 2.49
N ASP A 85 -29.22 5.41 1.95
CA ASP A 85 -27.77 5.55 1.92
C ASP A 85 -27.36 6.95 2.30
N TYR A 86 -26.40 7.06 3.20
CA TYR A 86 -25.87 8.31 3.72
C TYR A 86 -24.35 8.39 3.62
N SER A 87 -23.87 9.46 3.02
CA SER A 87 -22.46 9.75 2.88
C SER A 87 -22.04 10.81 3.89
N ALA A 88 -21.38 10.41 4.98
CA ALA A 88 -20.95 11.27 6.08
C ALA A 88 -19.65 12.01 5.74
N VAL A 89 -19.52 13.26 6.20
CA VAL A 89 -18.26 14.03 6.16
C VAL A 89 -17.40 13.67 7.37
N ASP A 90 -17.98 13.72 8.55
CA ASP A 90 -17.39 13.23 9.79
C ASP A 90 -18.16 11.99 10.24
N PHE A 91 -17.59 10.82 9.93
CA PHE A 91 -18.26 9.55 10.15
C PHE A 91 -18.56 9.30 11.64
N ASP A 92 -17.63 9.62 12.53
CA ASP A 92 -17.76 9.29 13.95
C ASP A 92 -18.87 10.09 14.64
N THR A 93 -19.11 11.31 14.21
CA THR A 93 -20.17 12.18 14.78
C THR A 93 -21.49 12.08 14.04
N GLU A 94 -21.44 11.98 12.71
CA GLU A 94 -22.65 12.03 11.87
C GLU A 94 -23.34 10.65 11.76
N ALA A 95 -22.60 9.54 11.78
CA ALA A 95 -23.20 8.23 11.60
C ALA A 95 -24.17 7.85 12.74
N PRO A 96 -23.84 8.08 14.03
CA PRO A 96 -24.78 7.81 15.11
C PRO A 96 -26.04 8.71 15.03
N ALA A 97 -25.87 9.96 14.69
CA ALA A 97 -26.99 10.91 14.56
C ALA A 97 -27.92 10.50 13.40
N ALA A 98 -27.34 10.17 12.25
CA ALA A 98 -28.08 9.72 11.08
C ALA A 98 -28.90 8.44 11.35
N ALA A 99 -28.31 7.45 12.02
CA ALA A 99 -28.97 6.22 12.38
C ALA A 99 -30.17 6.47 13.34
N GLN A 100 -29.99 7.30 14.34
CA GLN A 100 -31.05 7.64 15.30
C GLN A 100 -32.23 8.37 14.62
N MET A 101 -32.00 9.17 13.57
CA MET A 101 -33.05 9.83 12.79
C MET A 101 -34.01 8.80 12.12
N PHE A 102 -33.49 7.60 11.81
CA PHE A 102 -34.26 6.50 11.21
C PHE A 102 -34.80 5.49 12.24
N GLY A 103 -34.69 5.82 13.55
CA GLY A 103 -35.29 5.06 14.63
C GLY A 103 -34.45 3.91 15.16
N PHE A 104 -33.17 3.79 14.74
CA PHE A 104 -32.27 2.79 15.33
C PHE A 104 -31.95 3.13 16.78
N SER A 105 -31.87 2.10 17.61
CA SER A 105 -31.62 2.27 19.05
C SER A 105 -30.21 2.81 19.29
N LYS A 106 -30.08 3.61 20.34
CA LYS A 106 -28.76 4.11 20.75
C LYS A 106 -27.80 2.98 21.13
N ALA A 107 -28.32 1.88 21.68
CA ALA A 107 -27.54 0.72 22.07
C ALA A 107 -26.88 0.08 20.85
N LEU A 108 -27.65 -0.27 19.80
CA LEU A 108 -27.13 -0.84 18.56
C LEU A 108 -26.09 0.08 17.93
N VAL A 109 -26.43 1.37 17.78
CA VAL A 109 -25.59 2.35 17.11
C VAL A 109 -24.27 2.55 17.85
N THR A 110 -24.29 2.64 19.20
CA THR A 110 -23.08 2.80 19.99
C THR A 110 -22.18 1.56 19.86
N THR A 111 -22.73 0.36 19.93
CA THR A 111 -21.96 -0.88 19.81
C THR A 111 -21.30 -0.98 18.43
N ILE A 112 -22.06 -0.83 17.35
CA ILE A 112 -21.53 -1.04 15.99
C ILE A 112 -20.66 0.13 15.50
N ALA A 113 -20.96 1.37 15.85
CA ALA A 113 -20.20 2.51 15.37
C ALA A 113 -18.94 2.80 16.19
N CYS A 114 -19.00 2.64 17.53
CA CYS A 114 -17.94 3.06 18.44
C CYS A 114 -17.03 1.90 18.90
N GLU A 115 -17.47 0.64 18.86
CA GLU A 115 -16.65 -0.51 19.24
C GLU A 115 -15.99 -1.13 18.00
N PRO A 116 -14.69 -0.94 17.78
CA PRO A 116 -14.04 -1.39 16.54
C PRO A 116 -13.94 -2.91 16.40
N THR A 117 -14.12 -3.65 17.48
CA THR A 117 -14.06 -5.11 17.50
C THR A 117 -15.39 -5.80 17.22
N VAL A 118 -16.50 -5.04 17.19
CA VAL A 118 -17.84 -5.57 16.93
C VAL A 118 -18.24 -5.28 15.49
N ASN A 119 -18.31 -6.33 14.68
CA ASN A 119 -18.65 -6.24 13.27
C ASN A 119 -20.08 -6.71 12.98
N TYR A 120 -20.75 -7.33 13.95
CA TYR A 120 -22.11 -7.84 13.85
C TYR A 120 -22.81 -7.69 15.21
N GLN A 121 -24.05 -7.18 15.19
CA GLN A 121 -24.89 -7.08 16.37
C GLN A 121 -26.37 -7.26 15.97
N ASP A 122 -27.05 -8.13 16.64
CA ASP A 122 -28.47 -8.41 16.46
C ASP A 122 -29.27 -8.09 17.73
N PHE A 123 -30.41 -7.40 17.57
CA PHE A 123 -31.36 -7.02 18.62
C PHE A 123 -32.81 -7.36 18.20
N ASP A 124 -33.03 -8.52 17.63
CA ASP A 124 -34.33 -9.04 17.17
C ASP A 124 -35.07 -8.11 16.17
N ALA A 125 -35.38 -6.88 16.56
CA ALA A 125 -36.09 -5.89 15.77
C ALA A 125 -35.22 -5.04 14.85
N GLU A 126 -33.94 -4.98 15.14
CA GLU A 126 -32.93 -4.21 14.43
C GLU A 126 -31.58 -4.91 14.46
N MET A 127 -30.82 -4.82 13.41
CA MET A 127 -29.52 -5.45 13.28
C MET A 127 -28.49 -4.46 12.69
N GLY A 128 -27.26 -4.56 13.12
CA GLY A 128 -26.15 -3.76 12.63
C GLY A 128 -24.98 -4.61 12.16
N LEU A 129 -24.39 -4.19 11.04
CA LEU A 129 -23.17 -4.75 10.46
C LEU A 129 -22.16 -3.66 10.24
N ARG A 130 -20.90 -3.95 10.48
CA ARG A 130 -19.78 -3.08 10.14
C ARG A 130 -18.89 -3.79 9.12
N LEU A 131 -18.73 -3.21 7.96
CA LEU A 131 -17.96 -3.75 6.86
C LEU A 131 -16.79 -2.83 6.53
N PRO A 132 -15.60 -3.35 6.28
CA PRO A 132 -14.50 -2.55 5.79
C PRO A 132 -14.67 -2.25 4.30
N SER A 133 -14.38 -1.01 3.92
CA SER A 133 -14.29 -0.54 2.55
C SER A 133 -12.87 -0.08 2.28
N VAL A 134 -12.13 -0.82 1.49
CA VAL A 134 -10.70 -0.57 1.25
C VAL A 134 -10.52 0.41 0.10
N ARG A 135 -9.65 1.39 0.26
CA ARG A 135 -9.17 2.26 -0.81
C ARG A 135 -7.65 2.17 -0.90
N VAL A 136 -7.15 1.94 -2.10
CA VAL A 136 -5.72 1.78 -2.35
C VAL A 136 -5.25 2.85 -3.34
N ALA A 137 -4.21 3.59 -2.94
CA ALA A 137 -3.47 4.51 -3.80
C ALA A 137 -2.01 4.09 -3.78
N GLN A 138 -1.54 3.43 -4.84
CA GLN A 138 -0.26 2.72 -4.90
C GLN A 138 -0.16 1.66 -3.78
N PHE A 139 0.68 1.88 -2.77
CA PHE A 139 0.81 1.02 -1.58
C PHE A 139 0.19 1.65 -0.30
N ASP A 140 -0.46 2.81 -0.40
CA ASP A 140 -1.22 3.39 0.71
C ASP A 140 -2.61 2.76 0.74
N VAL A 141 -2.83 1.90 1.72
CA VAL A 141 -4.11 1.23 1.95
C VAL A 141 -4.82 1.91 3.10
N LYS A 142 -6.00 2.47 2.80
CA LYS A 142 -6.89 3.04 3.80
C LYS A 142 -8.16 2.21 3.89
N VAL A 143 -8.50 1.82 5.10
CA VAL A 143 -9.72 1.08 5.41
C VAL A 143 -10.73 2.04 6.04
N TYR A 144 -11.91 2.10 5.46
CA TYR A 144 -13.01 2.95 5.89
C TYR A 144 -14.16 2.08 6.40
N PRO A 145 -14.77 2.40 7.52
CA PRO A 145 -15.94 1.69 8.01
C PRO A 145 -17.18 2.00 7.15
N VAL A 146 -17.96 0.99 6.90
CA VAL A 146 -19.31 1.10 6.32
C VAL A 146 -20.27 0.44 7.28
N LEU A 147 -21.19 1.22 7.84
CA LEU A 147 -22.27 0.68 8.64
C LEU A 147 -23.43 0.26 7.74
N MET A 148 -23.97 -0.90 8.00
CA MET A 148 -25.20 -1.38 7.39
C MET A 148 -26.16 -1.72 8.52
N LEU A 149 -27.24 -0.96 8.63
CA LEU A 149 -28.25 -1.09 9.67
C LEU A 149 -29.52 -1.59 9.05
N LEU A 150 -30.18 -2.53 9.68
CA LEU A 150 -31.38 -3.19 9.20
C LEU A 150 -32.53 -3.03 10.17
N THR A 151 -33.70 -2.87 9.63
CA THR A 151 -34.97 -3.02 10.31
C THR A 151 -35.89 -3.91 9.48
N LYS A 152 -37.17 -4.09 9.91
CA LYS A 152 -38.10 -4.99 9.27
C LYS A 152 -38.35 -4.71 7.77
N ASN A 153 -38.20 -3.47 7.29
CA ASN A 153 -38.56 -3.11 5.92
C ASN A 153 -37.51 -2.31 5.13
N PHE A 154 -36.37 -1.97 5.73
CA PHE A 154 -35.31 -1.30 4.98
C PHE A 154 -33.91 -1.61 5.50
N VAL A 155 -32.93 -1.40 4.63
CA VAL A 155 -31.51 -1.39 4.93
C VAL A 155 -31.02 0.04 4.83
N MET A 156 -30.26 0.49 5.83
CA MET A 156 -29.57 1.78 5.81
C MET A 156 -28.06 1.55 5.74
N THR A 157 -27.41 2.16 4.75
CA THR A 157 -25.95 2.20 4.66
C THR A 157 -25.43 3.59 5.04
N ILE A 158 -24.41 3.64 5.88
CA ILE A 158 -23.73 4.88 6.27
C ILE A 158 -22.23 4.68 6.01
N HIS A 159 -21.65 5.59 5.25
CA HIS A 159 -20.27 5.45 4.85
C HIS A 159 -19.56 6.82 4.77
N PRO A 160 -18.21 6.89 4.94
CA PRO A 160 -17.47 8.12 4.74
C PRO A 160 -17.49 8.59 3.28
N GLN A 161 -17.32 9.89 3.08
CA GLN A 161 -17.30 10.52 1.75
C GLN A 161 -16.25 9.94 0.82
N GLU A 162 -15.15 9.46 1.34
CA GLU A 162 -14.05 8.84 0.59
C GLU A 162 -14.50 7.60 -0.18
N THR A 163 -15.57 6.94 0.27
CA THR A 163 -16.13 5.75 -0.37
C THR A 163 -17.33 6.04 -1.27
N ASP A 164 -17.73 7.30 -1.41
CA ASP A 164 -18.95 7.73 -2.15
C ASP A 164 -18.98 7.26 -3.61
N THR A 165 -17.84 7.12 -4.25
CA THR A 165 -17.77 6.62 -5.65
C THR A 165 -18.35 5.21 -5.82
N ARG A 166 -18.20 4.33 -4.82
CA ARG A 166 -18.72 2.96 -4.82
C ARG A 166 -20.23 2.96 -4.64
N PHE A 167 -20.68 3.62 -3.58
CA PHE A 167 -22.10 3.75 -3.29
C PHE A 167 -22.83 4.56 -4.36
N GLY A 168 -22.19 5.54 -4.99
CA GLY A 168 -22.70 6.25 -6.16
C GLY A 168 -23.00 5.32 -7.35
N ARG A 169 -22.24 4.22 -7.53
CA ARG A 169 -22.55 3.19 -8.52
C ARG A 169 -23.80 2.40 -8.11
N LEU A 170 -23.89 1.94 -6.87
CA LEU A 170 -25.07 1.27 -6.32
C LEU A 170 -26.32 2.14 -6.42
N ARG A 171 -26.23 3.42 -6.05
CA ARG A 171 -27.33 4.38 -6.17
C ARG A 171 -27.88 4.44 -7.59
N ARG A 172 -26.99 4.49 -8.61
CA ARG A 172 -27.45 4.50 -10.03
C ARG A 172 -28.25 3.27 -10.44
N TYR A 173 -27.90 2.11 -9.93
CA TYR A 173 -28.56 0.84 -10.26
C TYR A 173 -29.65 0.43 -9.29
N SER A 174 -29.90 1.21 -8.24
CA SER A 174 -30.83 0.88 -7.15
C SER A 174 -32.23 0.47 -7.65
N SER A 175 -32.81 1.24 -8.59
CA SER A 175 -34.12 0.92 -9.15
C SER A 175 -34.13 -0.42 -9.90
N THR A 176 -33.08 -0.76 -10.62
CA THR A 176 -32.96 -2.05 -11.31
C THR A 176 -32.76 -3.19 -10.32
N MET A 177 -31.97 -2.94 -9.27
CA MET A 177 -31.67 -3.87 -8.19
C MET A 177 -32.98 -4.23 -7.44
N LEU A 178 -33.74 -3.24 -7.03
CA LEU A 178 -34.98 -3.43 -6.30
C LEU A 178 -36.06 -4.09 -7.19
N LYS A 179 -36.18 -3.74 -8.46
CA LYS A 179 -37.12 -4.39 -9.40
C LYS A 179 -36.86 -5.87 -9.65
N ARG A 180 -35.61 -6.33 -9.40
CA ARG A 180 -35.25 -7.75 -9.54
C ARG A 180 -35.59 -8.58 -8.30
N LEU A 181 -36.02 -7.94 -7.20
CA LEU A 181 -36.53 -8.66 -6.04
C LEU A 181 -37.88 -9.25 -6.37
N PRO A 182 -38.12 -10.56 -6.14
CA PRO A 182 -39.43 -11.17 -6.34
C PRO A 182 -40.44 -10.52 -5.40
N LEU A 183 -41.64 -10.33 -5.86
CA LEU A 183 -42.72 -9.71 -5.06
C LEU A 183 -43.36 -10.70 -4.09
N ASP A 184 -43.31 -11.98 -4.42
CA ASP A 184 -43.95 -13.12 -3.75
C ASP A 184 -43.12 -13.76 -2.63
N VAL A 185 -41.89 -13.27 -2.39
CA VAL A 185 -41.01 -13.76 -1.31
C VAL A 185 -41.22 -12.97 -0.02
N THR A 186 -40.79 -13.57 1.09
CA THR A 186 -40.91 -12.97 2.41
C THR A 186 -40.07 -11.70 2.54
N LEU A 187 -40.34 -10.91 3.56
CA LEU A 187 -39.60 -9.68 3.79
C LEU A 187 -38.13 -9.92 4.22
N PRO A 188 -37.84 -10.89 5.12
CA PRO A 188 -36.47 -11.30 5.40
C PRO A 188 -35.71 -11.74 4.15
N ASP A 189 -36.34 -12.45 3.22
CA ASP A 189 -35.66 -12.84 1.96
C ASP A 189 -35.28 -11.62 1.13
N LYS A 190 -36.22 -10.63 1.00
CA LYS A 190 -35.94 -9.38 0.26
C LYS A 190 -34.76 -8.60 0.89
N LEU A 191 -34.76 -8.47 2.22
CA LEU A 191 -33.68 -7.81 2.94
C LEU A 191 -32.37 -8.54 2.74
N THR A 192 -32.33 -9.85 2.90
CA THR A 192 -31.16 -10.68 2.67
C THR A 192 -30.60 -10.53 1.25
N MET A 193 -31.49 -10.57 0.22
CA MET A 193 -31.04 -10.35 -1.16
C MET A 193 -30.45 -8.95 -1.38
N LEU A 194 -31.02 -7.94 -0.71
CA LEU A 194 -30.49 -6.57 -0.79
C LEU A 194 -29.10 -6.45 -0.14
N ILE A 195 -28.94 -7.03 1.05
CA ILE A 195 -27.67 -7.08 1.78
C ILE A 195 -26.60 -7.78 0.96
N ILE A 196 -26.90 -8.99 0.44
CA ILE A 196 -25.98 -9.75 -0.42
C ILE A 196 -25.50 -8.87 -1.56
N ARG A 197 -26.39 -8.11 -2.19
CA ARG A 197 -26.01 -7.26 -3.32
C ARG A 197 -25.12 -6.10 -2.92
N ILE A 198 -25.37 -5.46 -1.77
CA ILE A 198 -24.54 -4.36 -1.27
C ILE A 198 -23.15 -4.87 -0.88
N ILE A 199 -23.07 -6.01 -0.17
CA ILE A 199 -21.80 -6.63 0.22
C ILE A 199 -21.00 -7.06 -1.02
N ASP A 200 -21.64 -7.70 -2.01
CA ASP A 200 -21.04 -8.13 -3.26
C ASP A 200 -20.38 -6.96 -4.00
N GLU A 201 -21.08 -5.83 -4.11
CA GLU A 201 -20.56 -4.62 -4.76
C GLU A 201 -19.37 -4.01 -4.01
N ASN A 202 -19.40 -4.01 -2.67
CA ASN A 202 -18.24 -3.58 -1.86
C ASN A 202 -17.05 -4.51 -2.06
N ASN A 203 -17.29 -5.81 -2.10
CA ASN A 203 -16.28 -6.84 -2.31
C ASN A 203 -15.65 -6.80 -3.71
N ASP A 204 -16.47 -6.64 -4.75
CA ASP A 204 -15.96 -6.49 -6.12
C ASP A 204 -15.00 -5.30 -6.25
N SER A 205 -15.32 -4.20 -5.59
CA SER A 205 -14.46 -3.03 -5.54
C SER A 205 -13.15 -3.31 -4.80
N ASN A 206 -13.21 -4.04 -3.69
CA ASN A 206 -12.02 -4.46 -2.93
C ASN A 206 -11.11 -5.34 -3.81
N PHE A 207 -11.66 -6.29 -4.54
CA PHE A 207 -10.89 -7.17 -5.43
C PHE A 207 -10.12 -6.40 -6.52
N GLN A 208 -10.71 -5.35 -7.08
CA GLN A 208 -10.00 -4.50 -8.06
C GLN A 208 -8.77 -3.81 -7.47
N TYR A 209 -8.82 -3.45 -6.17
CA TYR A 209 -7.66 -2.88 -5.49
C TYR A 209 -6.57 -3.92 -5.22
N LEU A 210 -6.94 -5.15 -4.86
CA LEU A 210 -5.98 -6.24 -4.70
C LEU A 210 -5.19 -6.48 -6.00
N ARG A 211 -5.86 -6.50 -7.14
CA ARG A 211 -5.20 -6.60 -8.45
C ARG A 211 -4.21 -5.48 -8.72
N ARG A 212 -4.50 -4.26 -8.29
CA ARG A 212 -3.54 -3.15 -8.42
C ARG A 212 -2.30 -3.35 -7.55
N ILE A 213 -2.47 -3.90 -6.34
CA ILE A 213 -1.32 -4.25 -5.48
C ILE A 213 -0.49 -5.34 -6.18
N GLU A 214 -1.13 -6.35 -6.79
CA GLU A 214 -0.48 -7.39 -7.58
C GLU A 214 0.35 -6.81 -8.74
N GLU A 215 -0.24 -5.94 -9.55
CA GLU A 215 0.45 -5.26 -10.67
C GLU A 215 1.70 -4.50 -10.20
N HIS A 216 1.62 -3.77 -9.09
CA HIS A 216 2.78 -3.09 -8.50
C HIS A 216 3.80 -4.06 -7.89
N GLY A 217 3.34 -5.20 -7.38
CA GLY A 217 4.19 -6.29 -6.90
C GLY A 217 5.03 -6.91 -8.03
N ASP A 218 4.43 -7.09 -9.20
CA ASP A 218 5.13 -7.60 -10.39
C ASP A 218 6.18 -6.59 -10.90
N GLU A 219 5.91 -5.29 -10.81
CA GLU A 219 6.89 -4.25 -11.11
C GLU A 219 8.06 -4.30 -10.13
N LEU A 220 7.76 -4.43 -8.84
CA LEU A 220 8.77 -4.56 -7.79
C LEU A 220 9.63 -5.81 -7.97
N ASN A 221 9.04 -6.92 -8.38
CA ASN A 221 9.75 -8.17 -8.62
C ASN A 221 10.70 -8.06 -9.83
N ARG A 222 10.29 -7.35 -10.88
CA ARG A 222 11.18 -7.00 -12.01
C ARG A 222 12.34 -6.09 -11.57
N ASP A 223 12.07 -5.09 -10.74
CA ASP A 223 13.08 -4.20 -10.17
C ASP A 223 14.10 -4.98 -9.31
N LEU A 224 13.63 -5.95 -8.51
CA LEU A 224 14.48 -6.83 -7.70
C LEU A 224 15.42 -7.69 -8.55
N SER A 225 14.94 -8.14 -9.70
CA SER A 225 15.70 -8.99 -10.63
C SER A 225 16.70 -8.19 -11.47
N ASN A 226 16.59 -6.86 -11.52
CA ASN A 226 17.45 -6.00 -12.31
C ASN A 226 18.66 -5.50 -11.49
N PRO A 227 19.91 -5.90 -11.85
CA PRO A 227 21.11 -5.47 -11.14
C PRO A 227 21.37 -3.96 -11.18
N ALA A 228 20.79 -3.24 -12.15
CA ALA A 228 20.97 -1.80 -12.34
C ALA A 228 20.06 -0.96 -11.42
N THR A 229 19.04 -1.56 -10.80
CA THR A 229 18.11 -0.81 -9.93
C THR A 229 18.78 -0.45 -8.61
N PRO A 230 18.76 0.84 -8.19
CA PRO A 230 19.32 1.27 -6.92
C PRO A 230 18.58 0.58 -5.76
N ARG A 231 19.31 -0.20 -4.97
CA ARG A 231 18.71 -1.05 -3.92
C ARG A 231 18.20 -0.27 -2.72
N GLU A 232 18.73 0.93 -2.50
CA GLU A 232 18.25 1.84 -1.46
C GLU A 232 16.77 2.20 -1.64
N THR A 233 16.27 2.19 -2.88
CA THR A 233 14.86 2.47 -3.20
C THR A 233 13.95 1.26 -3.06
N LEU A 234 14.50 0.03 -3.08
CA LEU A 234 13.72 -1.20 -3.05
C LEU A 234 13.20 -1.52 -1.64
N GLY A 235 14.02 -1.35 -0.61
CA GLY A 235 13.64 -1.63 0.78
C GLY A 235 12.35 -0.92 1.21
N PRO A 236 12.23 0.40 1.05
CA PRO A 236 10.99 1.13 1.36
C PRO A 236 9.78 0.66 0.56
N LYS A 237 9.94 0.33 -0.74
CA LYS A 237 8.85 -0.18 -1.58
C LYS A 237 8.34 -1.53 -1.08
N ILE A 238 9.25 -2.44 -0.72
CA ILE A 238 8.93 -3.77 -0.19
C ILE A 238 8.18 -3.63 1.15
N TYR A 239 8.67 -2.76 2.02
CA TYR A 239 8.01 -2.49 3.31
C TYR A 239 6.60 -1.94 3.10
N ALA A 240 6.43 -0.96 2.23
CA ALA A 240 5.14 -0.37 1.91
C ALA A 240 4.16 -1.41 1.35
N MET A 241 4.60 -2.26 0.42
CA MET A 241 3.78 -3.34 -0.12
C MET A 241 3.40 -4.37 0.94
N LYS A 242 4.33 -4.77 1.80
CA LYS A 242 4.03 -5.70 2.90
C LYS A 242 2.98 -5.12 3.85
N HIS A 243 3.12 -3.85 4.21
CA HIS A 243 2.15 -3.17 5.07
C HIS A 243 0.79 -3.05 4.40
N ALA A 244 0.76 -2.75 3.10
CA ALA A 244 -0.47 -2.71 2.31
C ALA A 244 -1.20 -4.06 2.29
N LEU A 245 -0.47 -5.17 2.08
CA LEU A 245 -1.05 -6.52 2.08
C LEU A 245 -1.60 -6.90 3.46
N ILE A 246 -0.92 -6.57 4.55
CA ILE A 246 -1.39 -6.84 5.92
C ILE A 246 -2.72 -6.10 6.15
N ALA A 247 -2.74 -4.78 5.94
CA ALA A 247 -3.95 -3.98 6.14
C ALA A 247 -5.12 -4.44 5.26
N TYR A 248 -4.80 -4.94 4.05
CA TYR A 248 -5.79 -5.48 3.14
C TYR A 248 -6.33 -6.83 3.63
N MET A 249 -5.47 -7.73 4.11
CA MET A 249 -5.89 -9.03 4.65
C MET A 249 -6.77 -8.87 5.89
N ASP A 250 -6.41 -7.95 6.79
CA ASP A 250 -7.23 -7.66 7.97
C ASP A 250 -8.65 -7.26 7.57
N ALA A 251 -8.80 -6.37 6.58
CA ALA A 251 -10.11 -5.98 6.05
C ALA A 251 -10.88 -7.15 5.40
N LEU A 252 -10.18 -8.08 4.74
CA LEU A 252 -10.82 -9.27 4.17
C LEU A 252 -11.31 -10.23 5.25
N TRP A 253 -10.53 -10.43 6.31
CA TRP A 253 -10.93 -11.27 7.46
C TRP A 253 -12.15 -10.69 8.17
N GLU A 254 -12.17 -9.37 8.45
CA GLU A 254 -13.34 -8.70 8.99
C GLU A 254 -14.58 -8.89 8.11
N THR A 255 -14.41 -8.78 6.79
CA THR A 255 -15.50 -9.01 5.83
C THR A 255 -16.01 -10.46 5.88
N ALA A 256 -15.08 -11.43 5.97
CA ALA A 256 -15.43 -12.85 6.06
C ALA A 256 -16.19 -13.14 7.35
N ASP A 257 -15.80 -12.54 8.47
CA ASP A 257 -16.48 -12.70 9.76
C ASP A 257 -17.92 -12.20 9.71
N VAL A 258 -18.16 -11.02 9.12
CA VAL A 258 -19.52 -10.48 8.93
C VAL A 258 -20.37 -11.41 8.04
N ILE A 259 -19.82 -11.89 6.92
CA ILE A 259 -20.58 -12.78 6.02
C ILE A 259 -20.87 -14.11 6.70
N ASN A 260 -19.94 -14.64 7.52
CA ASN A 260 -20.18 -15.85 8.29
C ASN A 260 -21.23 -15.63 9.38
N ALA A 261 -21.24 -14.48 10.06
CA ALA A 261 -22.28 -14.12 11.01
C ALA A 261 -23.65 -14.06 10.36
N LEU A 262 -23.76 -13.50 9.15
CA LEU A 262 -24.99 -13.49 8.35
C LEU A 262 -25.46 -14.90 7.94
N ARG A 263 -24.53 -15.82 7.69
CA ARG A 263 -24.83 -17.17 7.23
C ARG A 263 -25.27 -18.11 8.36
N PHE A 264 -24.67 -17.97 9.52
CA PHE A 264 -24.82 -18.88 10.65
C PHE A 264 -25.49 -18.23 11.86
N GLY A 265 -25.78 -16.93 11.78
CA GLY A 265 -26.54 -16.20 12.79
C GLY A 265 -28.02 -16.57 12.72
N ASP A 266 -28.67 -16.37 13.85
CA ASP A 266 -30.08 -16.75 14.08
C ASP A 266 -30.96 -15.48 14.11
N ALA A 267 -30.69 -14.53 13.20
CA ALA A 267 -31.36 -13.23 13.18
C ALA A 267 -32.73 -13.29 12.54
N ASP A 268 -33.78 -12.91 13.27
CA ASP A 268 -35.17 -12.87 12.80
C ASP A 268 -35.40 -11.99 11.55
N LEU A 269 -34.50 -11.02 11.32
CA LEU A 269 -34.52 -10.11 10.17
C LEU A 269 -33.99 -10.74 8.89
N LEU A 270 -33.32 -11.88 8.96
CA LEU A 270 -32.67 -12.56 7.84
C LEU A 270 -33.53 -13.77 7.38
N THR A 271 -33.14 -14.29 6.24
CA THR A 271 -33.76 -15.45 5.63
C THR A 271 -33.35 -16.77 6.26
N ASP A 272 -34.31 -17.69 6.34
CA ASP A 272 -34.06 -19.12 6.62
C ASP A 272 -34.04 -19.97 5.33
N ASP A 273 -34.23 -19.34 4.15
CA ASP A 273 -34.16 -20.08 2.88
C ASP A 273 -32.71 -20.53 2.59
N GLN A 274 -32.51 -21.84 2.57
CA GLN A 274 -31.23 -22.48 2.31
C GLN A 274 -30.59 -22.00 1.00
N ARG A 275 -31.37 -21.69 -0.03
CA ARG A 275 -30.84 -21.19 -1.31
C ARG A 275 -30.21 -19.81 -1.18
N LEU A 276 -30.79 -18.95 -0.34
CA LEU A 276 -30.20 -17.62 -0.07
C LEU A 276 -29.00 -17.73 0.84
N LEU A 277 -29.04 -18.61 1.83
CA LEU A 277 -27.86 -18.90 2.67
C LEU A 277 -26.70 -19.48 1.85
N ASP A 278 -26.98 -20.31 0.85
CA ASP A 278 -25.97 -20.80 -0.10
C ASP A 278 -25.36 -19.64 -0.92
N ARG A 279 -26.15 -18.64 -1.30
CA ARG A 279 -25.65 -17.43 -1.98
C ARG A 279 -24.74 -16.59 -1.07
N VAL A 280 -25.06 -16.49 0.23
CA VAL A 280 -24.17 -15.90 1.23
C VAL A 280 -22.87 -16.69 1.29
N GLY A 281 -22.94 -18.02 1.27
CA GLY A 281 -21.77 -18.91 1.20
C GLY A 281 -20.88 -18.66 -0.03
N VAL A 282 -21.44 -18.29 -1.16
CA VAL A 282 -20.67 -17.89 -2.35
C VAL A 282 -19.87 -16.61 -2.09
N LEU A 283 -20.42 -15.64 -1.35
CA LEU A 283 -19.67 -14.45 -0.95
C LEU A 283 -18.48 -14.82 -0.07
N THR A 284 -18.67 -15.70 0.93
CA THR A 284 -17.56 -16.21 1.76
C THR A 284 -16.47 -16.86 0.90
N ALA A 285 -16.84 -17.70 -0.07
CA ALA A 285 -15.89 -18.32 -0.97
C ALA A 285 -15.13 -17.30 -1.84
N ASN A 286 -15.80 -16.22 -2.25
CA ASN A 286 -15.16 -15.14 -3.01
C ASN A 286 -14.13 -14.39 -2.16
N VAL A 287 -14.46 -14.05 -0.91
CA VAL A 287 -13.54 -13.41 0.03
C VAL A 287 -12.38 -14.35 0.36
N GLY A 288 -12.64 -15.64 0.60
CA GLY A 288 -11.59 -16.63 0.85
C GLY A 288 -10.57 -16.73 -0.30
N ARG A 289 -11.04 -16.63 -1.56
CA ARG A 289 -10.11 -16.57 -2.72
C ARG A 289 -9.26 -15.30 -2.74
N GLN A 290 -9.82 -14.17 -2.32
CA GLN A 290 -9.06 -12.92 -2.20
C GLN A 290 -8.00 -13.01 -1.10
N ILE A 291 -8.35 -13.60 0.04
CA ILE A 291 -7.41 -13.87 1.14
C ILE A 291 -6.27 -14.75 0.64
N GLY A 292 -6.57 -15.88 0.01
CA GLY A 292 -5.53 -16.77 -0.53
C GLY A 292 -4.62 -16.11 -1.57
N LEU A 293 -5.15 -15.20 -2.40
CA LEU A 293 -4.34 -14.40 -3.32
C LEU A 293 -3.41 -13.43 -2.56
N ALA A 294 -3.93 -12.73 -1.56
CA ALA A 294 -3.14 -11.78 -0.76
C ALA A 294 -2.04 -12.51 0.05
N GLU A 295 -2.33 -13.69 0.59
CA GLU A 295 -1.36 -14.55 1.28
C GLU A 295 -0.24 -14.99 0.32
N HIS A 296 -0.60 -15.46 -0.87
CA HIS A 296 0.37 -15.84 -1.90
C HIS A 296 1.28 -14.67 -2.30
N MET A 297 0.72 -13.47 -2.47
CA MET A 297 1.51 -12.27 -2.76
C MET A 297 2.46 -11.92 -1.61
N SER A 298 2.04 -12.11 -0.36
CA SER A 298 2.89 -11.90 0.82
C SER A 298 4.05 -12.88 0.88
N GLU A 299 3.82 -14.15 0.50
CA GLU A 299 4.84 -15.19 0.42
C GLU A 299 5.86 -14.91 -0.70
N VAL A 300 5.40 -14.52 -1.88
CA VAL A 300 6.28 -14.11 -2.99
C VAL A 300 7.15 -12.92 -2.60
N LEU A 301 6.58 -11.95 -1.88
CA LEU A 301 7.32 -10.80 -1.37
C LEU A 301 8.40 -11.20 -0.36
N ALA A 302 8.08 -12.12 0.57
CA ALA A 302 9.04 -12.64 1.55
C ALA A 302 10.20 -13.36 0.85
N SER A 303 9.91 -14.20 -0.14
CA SER A 303 10.92 -14.87 -0.97
C SER A 303 11.81 -13.87 -1.73
N GLY A 304 11.21 -12.81 -2.29
CA GLY A 304 11.96 -11.73 -2.94
C GLY A 304 12.93 -11.02 -2.00
N LEU A 305 12.55 -10.83 -0.73
CA LEU A 305 13.43 -10.26 0.32
C LEU A 305 14.63 -11.18 0.61
N GLU A 306 14.41 -12.49 0.70
CA GLU A 306 15.50 -13.45 0.93
C GLU A 306 16.51 -13.45 -0.22
N VAL A 307 16.02 -13.41 -1.46
CA VAL A 307 16.88 -13.28 -2.64
C VAL A 307 17.69 -11.99 -2.59
N MET A 308 17.06 -10.86 -2.27
CA MET A 308 17.75 -9.57 -2.14
C MET A 308 18.86 -9.63 -1.05
N GLN A 309 18.56 -10.21 0.10
CA GLN A 309 19.51 -10.38 1.19
C GLN A 309 20.69 -11.26 0.78
N THR A 310 20.43 -12.33 0.04
CA THR A 310 21.47 -13.23 -0.49
C THR A 310 22.38 -12.50 -1.47
N ILE A 311 21.82 -11.72 -2.39
CA ILE A 311 22.58 -10.92 -3.34
C ILE A 311 23.42 -9.87 -2.59
N TYR A 312 22.88 -9.20 -1.58
CA TYR A 312 23.60 -8.23 -0.76
C TYR A 312 24.79 -8.86 -0.03
N ASN A 313 24.56 -10.01 0.62
CA ASN A 313 25.62 -10.75 1.31
C ASN A 313 26.74 -11.18 0.33
N ASN A 314 26.37 -11.61 -0.87
CA ASN A 314 27.35 -11.97 -1.90
C ASN A 314 28.20 -10.76 -2.33
N GLN A 315 27.60 -9.57 -2.49
CA GLN A 315 28.33 -8.35 -2.81
C GLN A 315 29.28 -7.92 -1.68
N LEU A 316 28.83 -8.01 -0.41
CA LEU A 316 29.71 -7.76 0.73
C LEU A 316 30.88 -8.72 0.75
N GLN A 317 30.65 -10.00 0.40
CA GLN A 317 31.72 -10.99 0.31
C GLN A 317 32.72 -10.66 -0.80
N VAL A 318 32.25 -10.22 -1.97
CA VAL A 318 33.14 -9.77 -3.06
C VAL A 318 33.95 -8.54 -2.64
N LEU A 319 33.34 -7.56 -1.96
CA LEU A 319 34.05 -6.40 -1.42
C LEU A 319 35.09 -6.81 -0.38
N ASN A 320 34.76 -7.68 0.55
CA ASN A 320 35.68 -8.20 1.55
C ASN A 320 36.88 -8.93 0.92
N ASN A 321 36.62 -9.72 -0.13
CA ASN A 321 37.67 -10.39 -0.90
C ASN A 321 38.61 -9.38 -1.58
N ARG A 322 38.04 -8.31 -2.17
CA ARG A 322 38.87 -7.22 -2.76
C ARG A 322 39.69 -6.49 -1.70
N LEU A 323 39.07 -6.14 -0.56
CA LEU A 323 39.82 -5.50 0.55
C LEU A 323 40.93 -6.40 1.08
N SER A 324 40.66 -7.69 1.26
CA SER A 324 41.65 -8.68 1.66
C SER A 324 42.83 -8.74 0.67
N THR A 325 42.55 -8.72 -0.64
CA THR A 325 43.57 -8.69 -1.68
C THR A 325 44.40 -7.41 -1.61
N VAL A 326 43.76 -6.23 -1.45
CA VAL A 326 44.47 -4.95 -1.31
C VAL A 326 45.36 -4.96 -0.05
N THR A 327 44.82 -5.45 1.07
CA THR A 327 45.59 -5.55 2.33
C THR A 327 46.80 -6.49 2.18
N ALA A 328 46.61 -7.62 1.47
CA ALA A 328 47.72 -8.53 1.17
C ALA A 328 48.80 -7.87 0.35
N TRP A 329 48.49 -7.11 -0.68
CA TRP A 329 49.45 -6.36 -1.48
C TRP A 329 50.14 -5.26 -0.66
N LEU A 330 49.39 -4.53 0.20
CA LEU A 330 49.98 -3.52 1.09
C LEU A 330 50.98 -4.15 2.07
N THR A 331 50.67 -5.35 2.59
CA THR A 331 51.58 -6.10 3.47
C THR A 331 52.89 -6.47 2.73
N VAL A 332 52.78 -6.98 1.50
CA VAL A 332 53.97 -7.32 0.69
C VAL A 332 54.83 -6.07 0.42
N LEU A 333 54.16 -4.97 0.01
CA LEU A 333 54.83 -3.71 -0.29
C LEU A 333 55.47 -3.09 0.96
N GLY A 334 54.75 -3.10 2.09
CA GLY A 334 55.25 -2.62 3.37
C GLY A 334 56.48 -3.39 3.84
N THR A 335 56.46 -4.73 3.73
CA THR A 335 57.59 -5.57 4.10
C THR A 335 58.81 -5.35 3.17
N ALA A 336 58.56 -5.18 1.87
CA ALA A 336 59.59 -4.92 0.88
C ALA A 336 60.36 -3.62 1.16
N VAL A 337 59.70 -2.60 1.71
CA VAL A 337 60.30 -1.30 2.03
C VAL A 337 60.88 -1.26 3.46
N LEU A 338 60.14 -1.83 4.43
CA LEU A 338 60.44 -1.70 5.85
C LEU A 338 61.72 -2.46 6.23
N VAL A 339 61.95 -3.67 5.72
CA VAL A 339 63.09 -4.51 6.06
C VAL A 339 64.41 -3.88 5.56
N PRO A 340 64.53 -3.48 4.30
CA PRO A 340 65.76 -2.79 3.82
C PRO A 340 65.98 -1.45 4.51
N ASN A 341 64.90 -0.69 4.77
CA ASN A 341 65.01 0.60 5.46
C ASN A 341 65.55 0.43 6.89
N THR A 342 65.10 -0.58 7.62
CA THR A 342 65.60 -0.90 8.95
C THR A 342 67.07 -1.29 8.92
N LEU A 343 67.45 -2.11 7.92
CA LEU A 343 68.86 -2.47 7.74
C LEU A 343 69.70 -1.25 7.38
N ALA A 344 69.24 -0.40 6.46
CA ALA A 344 69.89 0.82 6.09
C ALA A 344 70.10 1.76 7.31
N THR A 345 69.10 1.85 8.17
CA THR A 345 69.19 2.66 9.42
C THR A 345 70.17 2.09 10.40
N ILE A 346 70.24 0.76 10.58
CA ILE A 346 71.19 0.10 11.48
C ILE A 346 72.63 0.30 10.98
N PHE A 347 72.85 0.01 9.69
CA PHE A 347 74.25 0.16 9.13
C PHE A 347 74.69 1.61 8.95
N GLY A 348 73.72 2.55 8.76
CA GLY A 348 74.00 3.99 8.71
C GLY A 348 74.22 4.64 10.09
N SER A 349 74.03 3.90 11.17
CA SER A 349 74.35 4.39 12.52
C SER A 349 75.84 4.46 12.76
N SER A 350 76.32 5.40 13.61
CA SER A 350 77.70 5.57 13.97
C SER A 350 78.34 4.38 14.68
N ALA A 351 77.64 3.29 14.90
CA ALA A 351 78.11 2.04 15.47
C ALA A 351 78.95 1.19 14.48
N PHE A 352 78.75 1.49 13.17
CA PHE A 352 79.45 0.79 12.08
C PHE A 352 80.36 1.82 11.33
N ASP A 353 81.66 1.68 11.41
CA ASP A 353 82.64 2.55 10.73
C ASP A 353 82.82 2.03 9.28
N MET A 354 81.96 2.55 8.34
CA MET A 354 81.97 2.13 6.93
C MET A 354 82.78 3.08 6.08
N GLY A 355 83.86 2.54 5.46
CA GLY A 355 84.67 3.27 4.49
C GLY A 355 84.09 3.28 3.10
N PRO A 356 84.61 4.15 2.19
CA PRO A 356 84.13 4.19 0.79
C PRO A 356 84.29 2.85 0.03
N GLU A 357 85.18 1.97 0.51
CA GLU A 357 85.48 0.64 -0.06
C GLU A 357 84.36 -0.35 0.23
N ASP A 358 83.55 -0.12 1.30
CA ASP A 358 82.43 -1.00 1.70
C ASP A 358 81.12 -0.71 0.98
N MET A 359 81.07 0.32 0.17
CA MET A 359 79.83 0.78 -0.50
C MET A 359 79.18 -0.31 -1.35
N TRP A 360 79.95 -1.10 -2.12
CA TRP A 360 79.43 -2.14 -2.97
C TRP A 360 78.80 -3.33 -2.20
N TRP A 361 79.47 -3.69 -1.11
CA TRP A 361 78.99 -4.73 -0.22
C TRP A 361 77.65 -4.28 0.45
N TYR A 362 77.64 -3.04 0.95
CA TYR A 362 76.41 -2.46 1.56
C TYR A 362 75.20 -2.41 0.61
N VAL A 363 75.39 -1.91 -0.60
CA VAL A 363 74.39 -1.90 -1.64
C VAL A 363 73.94 -3.34 -1.96
N GLY A 364 74.83 -4.29 -2.03
CA GLY A 364 74.55 -5.71 -2.24
C GLY A 364 73.62 -6.31 -1.17
N VAL A 365 73.93 -6.01 0.11
CA VAL A 365 73.09 -6.47 1.25
C VAL A 365 71.69 -5.85 1.22
N LEU A 366 71.59 -4.56 0.92
CA LEU A 366 70.27 -3.91 0.80
C LEU A 366 69.40 -4.50 -0.34
N VAL A 367 70.03 -4.72 -1.49
CA VAL A 367 69.30 -5.32 -2.64
C VAL A 367 68.90 -6.76 -2.32
N LEU A 368 69.81 -7.56 -1.75
CA LEU A 368 69.49 -8.95 -1.39
C LEU A 368 68.38 -9.03 -0.33
N SER A 369 68.45 -8.18 0.71
CA SER A 369 67.44 -8.11 1.75
C SER A 369 66.06 -7.69 1.19
N THR A 370 66.02 -6.75 0.25
CA THR A 370 64.80 -6.33 -0.43
C THR A 370 64.17 -7.48 -1.20
N VAL A 371 64.97 -8.20 -2.00
CA VAL A 371 64.48 -9.34 -2.77
C VAL A 371 64.04 -10.47 -1.84
N ALA A 372 64.80 -10.80 -0.81
CA ALA A 372 64.49 -11.87 0.12
C ALA A 372 63.20 -11.57 0.93
N SER A 373 63.08 -10.32 1.47
CA SER A 373 61.89 -9.91 2.24
C SER A 373 60.64 -9.88 1.37
N THR A 374 60.74 -9.35 0.15
CA THR A 374 59.62 -9.31 -0.80
C THR A 374 59.18 -10.73 -1.18
N TRP A 375 60.16 -11.62 -1.48
CA TRP A 375 59.86 -13.02 -1.81
C TRP A 375 59.23 -13.78 -0.62
N ALA A 376 59.76 -13.56 0.59
CA ALA A 376 59.23 -14.18 1.79
C ALA A 376 57.80 -13.70 2.09
N ALA A 377 57.55 -12.40 2.02
CA ALA A 377 56.21 -11.83 2.21
C ALA A 377 55.20 -12.32 1.16
N PHE A 378 55.60 -12.31 -0.13
CA PHE A 378 54.77 -12.83 -1.21
C PHE A 378 54.47 -14.32 -1.05
N SER A 379 55.49 -15.14 -0.72
CA SER A 379 55.33 -16.56 -0.48
C SER A 379 54.42 -16.85 0.70
N TRP A 380 54.52 -16.07 1.79
CA TRP A 380 53.68 -16.18 2.97
C TRP A 380 52.23 -15.84 2.65
N VAL A 381 51.95 -14.70 1.97
CA VAL A 381 50.61 -14.28 1.55
C VAL A 381 50.00 -15.29 0.61
N LYS A 382 50.77 -15.83 -0.35
CA LYS A 382 50.33 -16.89 -1.29
C LYS A 382 50.00 -18.19 -0.56
N ARG A 383 50.83 -18.61 0.42
CA ARG A 383 50.57 -19.84 1.22
C ARG A 383 49.34 -19.72 2.08
N ARG A 384 48.98 -18.51 2.56
CA ARG A 384 47.77 -18.24 3.33
C ARG A 384 46.52 -18.14 2.47
N GLY A 385 46.65 -18.21 1.15
CA GLY A 385 45.48 -18.17 0.23
C GLY A 385 44.84 -16.78 0.13
N LEU A 386 45.52 -15.72 0.57
CA LEU A 386 44.99 -14.35 0.55
C LEU A 386 45.04 -13.72 -0.84
N ILE A 387 45.70 -14.34 -1.80
CA ILE A 387 45.70 -13.94 -3.21
C ILE A 387 44.77 -14.92 -3.96
N PRO A 388 43.66 -14.45 -4.57
CA PRO A 388 42.79 -15.31 -5.35
C PRO A 388 43.53 -15.91 -6.55
N LYS A 389 43.28 -17.20 -6.85
CA LYS A 389 43.98 -17.95 -7.89
C LYS A 389 43.73 -17.44 -9.31
N LYS A 390 42.69 -16.62 -9.53
CA LYS A 390 42.42 -15.88 -10.77
C LYS A 390 41.76 -14.57 -10.45
N LEU A 391 42.28 -13.48 -11.00
CA LEU A 391 41.61 -12.21 -11.21
C LEU A 391 40.91 -12.34 -12.58
N ASP A 392 39.68 -12.88 -12.60
CA ASP A 392 38.76 -12.74 -13.73
C ASP A 392 37.61 -11.86 -13.31
#